data_96fd0d6c78e38139ad4d26b4c9a99c2f
#
_entry.id   96fd0d6c78e38139ad4d26b4c9a99c2f
#
_cell.length_a   1.000
_cell.length_b   1.000
_cell.length_c   1.000
_cell.angle_alpha   90.00
_cell.angle_beta   90.00
_cell.angle_gamma   90.00
#
_symmetry.space_group_name_H-M   'P 1'
#
loop_
_entity.id
_entity.type
_entity.pdbx_description
1 polymer ?
#
loop_
_entity_poly.entity_id
_entity_poly.type
_entity_poly.pdbx_seq_one_letter_code
_entity_poly.pdbx_strand_id
1 'polypeptide(L)'
;MLDAPSRFIRSVQLLPEFIEDPSRYPFTVPAIKHLTTLELHPQVTFFVGENGTGKSTLLEAIAVAAGFNAEGGTKNFRFATNDEVHPLRSCLRLVRGTTRESTGFFLRAESFFNVATEIDRLGATQSYGGRSLHEQSHGESFMALVNHRFSEHGLYLLDEPEAALSPQRQLALLVAIDQLARFEDCQFIIATHSPLVLAYPHAQRYAFSDDAITAVAYEETEHFRLTRDFLASPGRYLARLLPDDPPPAPAPRPRRKK
;
A
#
# COMPACT_ATOMS: atom_id res chain seq x y z
N MET A 1 16.03 5.85 -29.78
CA MET A 1 15.65 5.69 -28.38
C MET A 1 14.83 4.44 -28.32
N LEU A 2 15.37 3.37 -27.75
CA LEU A 2 14.58 2.19 -27.46
C LEU A 2 13.56 2.61 -26.37
N ASP A 3 12.29 2.46 -26.66
CA ASP A 3 11.23 2.72 -25.71
C ASP A 3 11.55 2.00 -24.40
N ALA A 4 11.43 2.74 -23.29
CA ALA A 4 11.58 2.18 -21.95
C ALA A 4 10.65 0.95 -21.81
N PRO A 5 11.08 -0.10 -21.09
CA PRO A 5 10.34 -1.36 -21.03
C PRO A 5 8.88 -1.11 -20.72
N SER A 6 8.03 -1.74 -21.50
CA SER A 6 6.57 -1.56 -21.45
C SER A 6 6.04 -2.13 -20.16
N ARG A 7 5.36 -1.32 -19.45
CA ARG A 7 4.84 -1.57 -18.10
C ARG A 7 3.43 -2.05 -18.15
N PHE A 8 3.06 -2.86 -17.18
CA PHE A 8 1.73 -3.48 -17.14
C PHE A 8 0.62 -2.43 -16.99
N ILE A 9 0.82 -1.44 -16.09
CA ILE A 9 -0.07 -0.30 -15.90
C ILE A 9 0.73 0.99 -16.04
N ARG A 10 0.35 1.85 -16.99
CA ARG A 10 0.99 3.14 -17.24
C ARG A 10 0.39 4.24 -16.38
N SER A 11 -0.93 4.29 -16.32
CA SER A 11 -1.64 5.28 -15.53
C SER A 11 -3.00 4.77 -15.08
N VAL A 12 -3.55 5.46 -14.09
CA VAL A 12 -4.89 5.25 -13.54
C VAL A 12 -5.69 6.52 -13.80
N GLN A 13 -6.87 6.38 -14.38
CA GLN A 13 -7.76 7.49 -14.68
C GLN A 13 -9.08 7.32 -13.94
N LEU A 14 -9.50 8.37 -13.26
CA LEU A 14 -10.87 8.44 -12.74
C LEU A 14 -11.80 8.91 -13.87
N LEU A 15 -12.93 8.24 -14.03
CA LEU A 15 -13.96 8.54 -15.02
C LEU A 15 -15.19 9.11 -14.28
N PRO A 16 -15.30 10.43 -14.15
CA PRO A 16 -16.37 11.06 -13.35
C PRO A 16 -17.78 10.73 -13.87
N GLU A 17 -17.91 10.45 -15.17
CA GLU A 17 -19.17 10.09 -15.82
C GLU A 17 -19.77 8.76 -15.32
N PHE A 18 -19.00 7.94 -14.64
CA PHE A 18 -19.46 6.67 -14.06
C PHE A 18 -19.67 6.75 -12.55
N ILE A 19 -19.52 7.93 -11.94
CA ILE A 19 -19.79 8.14 -10.51
C ILE A 19 -21.29 8.37 -10.32
N GLU A 20 -21.98 7.39 -9.74
CA GLU A 20 -23.42 7.48 -9.48
C GLU A 20 -23.74 8.51 -8.40
N ASP A 21 -22.97 8.54 -7.32
CA ASP A 21 -23.17 9.44 -6.19
C ASP A 21 -21.85 9.97 -5.64
N PRO A 22 -21.44 11.19 -6.02
CA PRO A 22 -20.17 11.77 -5.57
C PRO A 22 -20.17 12.16 -4.08
N SER A 23 -21.31 12.10 -3.40
CA SER A 23 -21.41 12.37 -1.95
C SER A 23 -21.11 11.14 -1.08
N ARG A 24 -20.98 9.95 -1.68
CA ARG A 24 -20.70 8.70 -0.98
C ARG A 24 -19.22 8.37 -0.96
N TYR A 25 -18.80 7.65 0.10
CA TYR A 25 -17.48 7.04 0.14
C TYR A 25 -17.34 6.05 -1.03
N PRO A 26 -16.19 6.02 -1.72
CA PRO A 26 -14.92 6.73 -1.44
C PRO A 26 -14.76 8.09 -2.17
N PHE A 27 -15.76 8.56 -2.91
CA PHE A 27 -15.66 9.80 -3.71
C PHE A 27 -15.59 11.08 -2.87
N THR A 28 -15.93 10.99 -1.58
CA THR A 28 -15.75 12.08 -0.61
C THR A 28 -14.32 12.21 -0.09
N VAL A 29 -13.47 11.19 -0.29
CA VAL A 29 -12.06 11.25 0.07
C VAL A 29 -11.36 12.26 -0.82
N PRO A 30 -10.71 13.30 -0.26
CA PRO A 30 -10.16 14.41 -1.07
C PRO A 30 -9.22 13.95 -2.18
N ALA A 31 -8.30 13.04 -1.89
CA ALA A 31 -7.36 12.49 -2.87
C ALA A 31 -8.07 11.79 -4.03
N ILE A 32 -9.20 11.11 -3.78
CA ILE A 32 -9.99 10.46 -4.83
C ILE A 32 -10.83 11.48 -5.60
N LYS A 33 -11.45 12.42 -4.89
CA LYS A 33 -12.30 13.46 -5.48
C LYS A 33 -11.58 14.29 -6.54
N HIS A 34 -10.30 14.57 -6.33
CA HIS A 34 -9.48 15.39 -7.22
C HIS A 34 -8.61 14.56 -8.17
N LEU A 35 -8.72 13.22 -8.13
CA LEU A 35 -8.02 12.35 -9.05
C LEU A 35 -8.57 12.54 -10.47
N THR A 36 -7.67 12.83 -11.41
CA THR A 36 -7.96 12.81 -12.85
C THR A 36 -7.19 11.68 -13.50
N THR A 37 -5.88 11.86 -13.61
CA THR A 37 -4.94 10.85 -14.13
C THR A 37 -3.72 10.80 -13.21
N LEU A 38 -3.34 9.59 -12.80
CA LEU A 38 -2.14 9.31 -12.01
C LEU A 38 -1.20 8.43 -12.83
N GLU A 39 -0.07 8.98 -13.24
CA GLU A 39 0.96 8.26 -13.97
C GLU A 39 1.72 7.34 -13.02
N LEU A 40 1.95 6.09 -13.40
CA LEU A 40 2.67 5.13 -12.60
C LEU A 40 4.10 4.95 -13.10
N HIS A 41 5.02 4.84 -12.16
CA HIS A 41 6.40 4.51 -12.50
C HIS A 41 6.46 3.09 -13.06
N PRO A 42 7.33 2.87 -13.99
CA PRO A 42 7.55 1.59 -14.66
C PRO A 42 7.81 0.42 -13.75
N GLN A 43 8.55 0.70 -12.70
CA GLN A 43 9.04 -0.30 -11.78
C GLN A 43 8.38 -0.14 -10.42
N VAL A 44 8.54 1.00 -9.74
CA VAL A 44 8.03 1.17 -8.37
C VAL A 44 7.32 2.51 -8.21
N THR A 45 6.08 2.46 -7.76
CA THR A 45 5.32 3.64 -7.34
C THR A 45 4.93 3.50 -5.87
N PHE A 46 5.23 4.52 -5.07
CA PHE A 46 4.79 4.62 -3.69
C PHE A 46 3.63 5.59 -3.51
N PHE A 47 2.65 5.18 -2.71
CA PHE A 47 1.62 6.04 -2.14
C PHE A 47 1.96 6.30 -0.67
N VAL A 48 2.14 7.57 -0.29
CA VAL A 48 2.50 7.99 1.06
C VAL A 48 1.53 9.07 1.55
N GLY A 49 1.27 9.13 2.85
CA GLY A 49 0.38 10.11 3.48
C GLY A 49 -0.26 9.53 4.74
N GLU A 50 -0.97 10.32 5.50
CA GLU A 50 -1.61 9.93 6.75
C GLU A 50 -2.73 8.90 6.56
N ASN A 51 -3.17 8.28 7.66
CA ASN A 51 -4.30 7.37 7.65
C ASN A 51 -5.57 8.08 7.21
N GLY A 52 -6.42 7.40 6.42
CA GLY A 52 -7.67 7.97 5.92
C GLY A 52 -7.55 8.85 4.66
N THR A 53 -6.34 9.13 4.16
CA THR A 53 -6.14 9.95 2.94
C THR A 53 -6.50 9.24 1.63
N GLY A 54 -6.84 7.94 1.68
CA GLY A 54 -7.31 7.18 0.51
C GLY A 54 -6.27 6.34 -0.21
N LYS A 55 -5.06 6.17 0.33
CA LYS A 55 -3.99 5.33 -0.26
C LYS A 55 -4.45 3.90 -0.49
N SER A 56 -4.87 3.22 0.59
CA SER A 56 -5.33 1.82 0.54
C SER A 56 -6.58 1.68 -0.32
N THR A 57 -7.49 2.66 -0.27
CA THR A 57 -8.70 2.71 -1.10
C THR A 57 -8.38 2.75 -2.60
N LEU A 58 -7.43 3.62 -3.00
CA LEU A 58 -7.01 3.69 -4.40
C LEU A 58 -6.23 2.43 -4.80
N LEU A 59 -5.34 1.95 -3.95
CA LEU A 59 -4.55 0.74 -4.20
C LEU A 59 -5.45 -0.48 -4.40
N GLU A 60 -6.44 -0.68 -3.53
CA GLU A 60 -7.43 -1.75 -3.63
C GLU A 60 -8.23 -1.63 -4.92
N ALA A 61 -8.72 -0.44 -5.25
CA ALA A 61 -9.47 -0.22 -6.48
C ALA A 61 -8.63 -0.54 -7.73
N ILE A 62 -7.34 -0.20 -7.73
CA ILE A 62 -6.39 -0.57 -8.80
C ILE A 62 -6.22 -2.10 -8.84
N ALA A 63 -6.05 -2.76 -7.69
CA ALA A 63 -5.90 -4.20 -7.60
C ALA A 63 -7.12 -4.92 -8.19
N VAL A 64 -8.31 -4.53 -7.77
CA VAL A 64 -9.57 -5.11 -8.24
C VAL A 64 -9.78 -4.83 -9.74
N ALA A 65 -9.46 -3.63 -10.23
CA ALA A 65 -9.50 -3.30 -11.65
C ALA A 65 -8.45 -4.08 -12.47
N ALA A 66 -7.33 -4.47 -11.86
CA ALA A 66 -6.31 -5.34 -12.46
C ALA A 66 -6.70 -6.82 -12.45
N GLY A 67 -7.76 -7.20 -11.74
CA GLY A 67 -8.30 -8.56 -11.68
C GLY A 67 -7.90 -9.35 -10.44
N PHE A 68 -7.36 -8.70 -9.41
CA PHE A 68 -7.13 -9.33 -8.10
C PHE A 68 -8.40 -9.33 -7.26
N ASN A 69 -8.45 -10.22 -6.26
CA ASN A 69 -9.50 -10.18 -5.26
C ASN A 69 -9.26 -9.02 -4.26
N ALA A 70 -10.33 -8.40 -3.77
CA ALA A 70 -10.24 -7.31 -2.79
C ALA A 70 -9.58 -7.74 -1.47
N GLU A 71 -9.76 -9.00 -1.06
CA GLU A 71 -9.11 -9.60 0.10
C GLU A 71 -7.60 -9.86 -0.10
N GLY A 72 -7.11 -9.77 -1.34
CA GLY A 72 -5.72 -10.04 -1.69
C GLY A 72 -5.49 -11.42 -2.33
N GLY A 73 -4.23 -11.79 -2.47
CA GLY A 73 -3.81 -13.03 -3.11
C GLY A 73 -3.49 -12.89 -4.59
N THR A 74 -3.40 -14.01 -5.28
CA THR A 74 -3.23 -14.04 -6.75
C THR A 74 -4.57 -13.83 -7.45
N LYS A 75 -4.57 -13.58 -8.75
CA LYS A 75 -5.79 -13.45 -9.57
C LYS A 75 -6.69 -14.68 -9.56
N ASN A 76 -6.13 -15.83 -9.18
CA ASN A 76 -6.86 -17.11 -9.12
C ASN A 76 -7.57 -17.32 -7.77
N PHE A 77 -7.30 -16.50 -6.76
CA PHE A 77 -8.00 -16.58 -5.49
C PHE A 77 -9.43 -16.07 -5.64
N ARG A 78 -10.41 -16.87 -5.26
CA ARG A 78 -11.84 -16.51 -5.21
C ARG A 78 -12.30 -16.65 -3.76
N PHE A 79 -12.24 -15.56 -3.02
CA PHE A 79 -12.88 -15.50 -1.71
C PHE A 79 -14.38 -15.27 -1.90
N ALA A 80 -15.19 -16.05 -1.23
CA ALA A 80 -16.67 -15.95 -1.30
C ALA A 80 -17.24 -14.83 -0.40
N THR A 81 -16.40 -14.00 0.20
CA THR A 81 -16.78 -13.17 1.35
C THR A 81 -17.48 -11.86 1.03
N ASN A 82 -17.34 -11.29 -0.16
CA ASN A 82 -18.11 -10.09 -0.54
C ASN A 82 -18.27 -9.99 -2.06
N ASP A 83 -19.51 -10.14 -2.54
CA ASP A 83 -19.91 -9.82 -3.92
C ASP A 83 -20.10 -8.30 -4.16
N GLU A 84 -19.84 -7.45 -3.14
CA GLU A 84 -19.94 -6.00 -3.32
C GLU A 84 -18.77 -5.51 -4.18
N VAL A 85 -19.11 -5.08 -5.37
CA VAL A 85 -18.16 -4.44 -6.30
C VAL A 85 -17.65 -3.16 -5.64
N HIS A 86 -16.33 -3.06 -5.46
CA HIS A 86 -15.72 -1.85 -4.92
C HIS A 86 -16.17 -0.63 -5.72
N PRO A 87 -16.86 0.37 -5.14
CA PRO A 87 -17.51 1.45 -5.88
C PRO A 87 -16.58 2.20 -6.82
N LEU A 88 -15.31 2.41 -6.39
CA LEU A 88 -14.31 3.10 -7.19
C LEU A 88 -13.86 2.29 -8.42
N ARG A 89 -13.93 0.95 -8.38
CA ARG A 89 -13.50 0.09 -9.51
C ARG A 89 -14.22 0.43 -10.81
N SER A 90 -15.55 0.62 -10.76
CA SER A 90 -16.36 0.89 -11.95
C SER A 90 -16.04 2.24 -12.58
N CYS A 91 -15.47 3.16 -11.78
CA CYS A 91 -15.10 4.51 -12.19
C CYS A 91 -13.62 4.66 -12.53
N LEU A 92 -12.81 3.56 -12.44
CA LEU A 92 -11.41 3.61 -12.79
C LEU A 92 -11.11 2.94 -14.13
N ARG A 93 -10.31 3.63 -14.94
CA ARG A 93 -9.67 3.07 -16.13
C ARG A 93 -8.18 2.86 -15.88
N LEU A 94 -7.72 1.62 -16.00
CA LEU A 94 -6.29 1.32 -16.04
C LEU A 94 -5.79 1.45 -17.49
N VAL A 95 -4.95 2.43 -17.73
CA VAL A 95 -4.23 2.57 -19.00
C VAL A 95 -3.06 1.59 -18.97
N ARG A 96 -3.15 0.55 -19.76
CA ARG A 96 -2.16 -0.53 -19.75
C ARG A 96 -1.04 -0.28 -20.76
N GLY A 97 0.11 -0.90 -20.51
CA GLY A 97 1.20 -0.99 -21.46
C GLY A 97 0.94 -2.01 -22.57
N THR A 98 1.95 -2.22 -23.39
CA THR A 98 1.91 -3.18 -24.50
C THR A 98 2.05 -4.64 -24.05
N THR A 99 2.72 -4.86 -22.93
CA THR A 99 2.89 -6.18 -22.30
C THR A 99 1.87 -6.40 -21.19
N ARG A 100 1.62 -7.69 -20.88
CA ARG A 100 0.77 -8.10 -19.78
C ARG A 100 1.61 -8.83 -18.74
N GLU A 101 1.24 -8.64 -17.51
CA GLU A 101 1.80 -9.41 -16.41
C GLU A 101 1.47 -10.90 -16.56
N SER A 102 2.46 -11.77 -16.36
CA SER A 102 2.29 -13.23 -16.35
C SER A 102 1.86 -13.74 -14.99
N THR A 103 2.23 -13.02 -13.93
CA THR A 103 1.91 -13.33 -12.53
C THR A 103 1.61 -12.06 -11.77
N GLY A 104 1.23 -12.18 -10.50
CA GLY A 104 1.07 -11.05 -9.63
C GLY A 104 0.43 -11.41 -8.31
N PHE A 105 0.50 -10.46 -7.40
CA PHE A 105 -0.06 -10.62 -6.07
C PHE A 105 -0.55 -9.27 -5.53
N PHE A 106 -1.72 -9.27 -4.92
CA PHE A 106 -2.18 -8.18 -4.09
C PHE A 106 -2.05 -8.60 -2.63
N LEU A 107 -1.27 -7.84 -1.85
CA LEU A 107 -1.02 -8.12 -0.45
C LEU A 107 -1.50 -6.96 0.40
N ARG A 108 -2.35 -7.28 1.36
CA ARG A 108 -2.80 -6.35 2.41
C ARG A 108 -2.37 -6.90 3.75
N ALA A 109 -1.78 -6.05 4.61
CA ALA A 109 -1.41 -6.48 5.95
C ALA A 109 -2.63 -6.95 6.75
N GLU A 110 -3.77 -6.26 6.62
CA GLU A 110 -5.03 -6.58 7.32
C GLU A 110 -5.62 -7.95 6.94
N SER A 111 -5.54 -8.35 5.67
CA SER A 111 -6.11 -9.61 5.18
C SER A 111 -5.09 -10.72 4.97
N PHE A 112 -3.83 -10.51 5.34
CA PHE A 112 -2.77 -11.50 5.16
C PHE A 112 -3.10 -12.85 5.81
N PHE A 113 -3.73 -12.82 6.99
CA PHE A 113 -4.17 -14.03 7.68
C PHE A 113 -5.21 -14.83 6.86
N ASN A 114 -6.14 -14.15 6.21
CA ASN A 114 -7.15 -14.79 5.35
C ASN A 114 -6.50 -15.46 4.13
N VAL A 115 -5.52 -14.77 3.53
CA VAL A 115 -4.74 -15.30 2.42
C VAL A 115 -3.95 -16.55 2.86
N ALA A 116 -3.31 -16.52 4.03
CA ALA A 116 -2.59 -17.67 4.58
C ALA A 116 -3.52 -18.87 4.80
N THR A 117 -4.71 -18.63 5.35
CA THR A 117 -5.74 -19.68 5.55
C THR A 117 -6.19 -20.29 4.23
N GLU A 118 -6.39 -19.47 3.20
CA GLU A 118 -6.80 -19.97 1.87
C GLU A 118 -5.69 -20.79 1.21
N ILE A 119 -4.42 -20.41 1.37
CA ILE A 119 -3.26 -21.18 0.89
C ILE A 119 -3.25 -22.57 1.52
N ASP A 120 -3.46 -22.66 2.83
CA ASP A 120 -3.53 -23.95 3.54
C ASP A 120 -4.74 -24.77 3.10
N ARG A 121 -5.92 -24.15 2.94
CA ARG A 121 -7.15 -24.82 2.47
C ARG A 121 -6.98 -25.41 1.07
N LEU A 122 -6.26 -24.73 0.20
CA LEU A 122 -5.97 -25.19 -1.16
C LEU A 122 -4.84 -26.23 -1.25
N GLY A 123 -4.17 -26.53 -0.13
CA GLY A 123 -3.01 -27.41 -0.12
C GLY A 123 -1.81 -26.86 -0.90
N ALA A 124 -1.74 -25.54 -1.08
CA ALA A 124 -0.77 -24.89 -1.94
C ALA A 124 0.54 -24.52 -1.19
N THR A 125 0.76 -24.98 0.03
CA THR A 125 1.91 -24.65 0.90
C THR A 125 3.26 -24.89 0.23
N GLN A 126 3.38 -25.90 -0.64
CA GLN A 126 4.61 -26.18 -1.39
C GLN A 126 5.05 -24.96 -2.24
N SER A 127 4.11 -24.22 -2.80
CA SER A 127 4.38 -23.01 -3.59
C SER A 127 4.75 -21.78 -2.72
N TYR A 128 4.76 -21.93 -1.40
CA TYR A 128 5.03 -20.88 -0.40
C TYR A 128 6.13 -21.30 0.59
N GLY A 129 7.05 -22.19 0.16
CA GLY A 129 8.18 -22.63 0.97
C GLY A 129 7.96 -23.95 1.74
N GLY A 130 6.87 -24.66 1.49
CA GLY A 130 6.60 -26.00 2.02
C GLY A 130 6.13 -26.09 3.47
N ARG A 131 5.99 -24.93 4.17
CA ARG A 131 5.45 -24.83 5.52
C ARG A 131 4.23 -23.93 5.52
N SER A 132 3.25 -24.24 6.38
CA SER A 132 2.10 -23.34 6.57
C SER A 132 2.58 -21.95 7.00
N LEU A 133 2.00 -20.91 6.39
CA LEU A 133 2.29 -19.53 6.76
C LEU A 133 1.83 -19.22 8.19
N HIS A 134 0.87 -19.98 8.74
CA HIS A 134 0.41 -19.87 10.12
C HIS A 134 1.43 -20.42 11.16
N GLU A 135 2.35 -21.29 10.75
CA GLU A 135 3.40 -21.85 11.60
C GLU A 135 4.64 -20.97 11.70
N GLN A 136 4.62 -19.81 11.09
CA GLN A 136 5.73 -18.88 11.00
C GLN A 136 5.34 -17.56 11.69
N SER A 137 6.33 -16.76 12.14
CA SER A 137 6.05 -15.40 12.56
C SER A 137 5.53 -14.56 11.37
N HIS A 138 4.74 -13.53 11.63
CA HIS A 138 4.18 -12.67 10.57
C HIS A 138 5.24 -12.19 9.57
N GLY A 139 6.41 -11.76 10.06
CA GLY A 139 7.48 -11.31 9.18
C GLY A 139 8.17 -12.44 8.42
N GLU A 140 8.21 -13.68 8.94
CA GLU A 140 8.72 -14.85 8.22
C GLU A 140 7.76 -15.28 7.14
N SER A 141 6.49 -15.37 7.46
CA SER A 141 5.43 -15.70 6.50
C SER A 141 5.39 -14.71 5.34
N PHE A 142 5.51 -13.40 5.65
CA PHE A 142 5.56 -12.36 4.65
C PHE A 142 6.77 -12.53 3.72
N MET A 143 7.97 -12.69 4.28
CA MET A 143 9.18 -12.87 3.48
C MET A 143 9.18 -14.21 2.72
N ALA A 144 8.61 -15.27 3.28
CA ALA A 144 8.42 -16.54 2.58
C ALA A 144 7.52 -16.34 1.34
N LEU A 145 6.41 -15.60 1.48
CA LEU A 145 5.54 -15.26 0.35
C LEU A 145 6.31 -14.47 -0.71
N VAL A 146 7.06 -13.42 -0.34
CA VAL A 146 7.87 -12.64 -1.29
C VAL A 146 8.87 -13.53 -2.02
N ASN A 147 9.64 -14.34 -1.28
CA ASN A 147 10.73 -15.15 -1.84
C ASN A 147 10.25 -16.31 -2.71
N HIS A 148 9.07 -16.86 -2.47
CA HIS A 148 8.59 -18.06 -3.19
C HIS A 148 7.48 -17.77 -4.19
N ARG A 149 6.81 -16.62 -4.06
CA ARG A 149 5.63 -16.32 -4.88
C ARG A 149 5.81 -15.15 -5.83
N PHE A 150 6.74 -14.24 -5.52
CA PHE A 150 7.07 -13.18 -6.45
C PHE A 150 8.10 -13.69 -7.45
N SER A 151 7.84 -13.48 -8.72
CA SER A 151 8.67 -13.96 -9.83
C SER A 151 8.64 -12.97 -10.99
N GLU A 152 9.41 -13.21 -12.01
CA GLU A 152 9.55 -12.40 -13.21
C GLU A 152 8.21 -12.03 -13.87
N HIS A 153 8.19 -10.90 -14.57
CA HIS A 153 7.01 -10.36 -15.28
C HIS A 153 5.77 -10.24 -14.39
N GLY A 154 5.98 -9.83 -13.11
CA GLY A 154 4.94 -9.77 -12.10
C GLY A 154 4.43 -8.35 -11.82
N LEU A 155 3.11 -8.25 -11.55
CA LEU A 155 2.48 -7.03 -11.01
C LEU A 155 2.17 -7.24 -9.53
N TYR A 156 2.77 -6.42 -8.67
CA TYR A 156 2.67 -6.53 -7.23
C TYR A 156 2.10 -5.26 -6.60
N LEU A 157 0.99 -5.41 -5.89
CA LEU A 157 0.38 -4.35 -5.11
C LEU A 157 0.54 -4.68 -3.64
N LEU A 158 1.13 -3.78 -2.85
CA LEU A 158 1.42 -4.01 -1.44
C LEU A 158 0.80 -2.89 -0.60
N ASP A 159 -0.06 -3.25 0.34
CA ASP A 159 -0.70 -2.33 1.26
C ASP A 159 -0.12 -2.52 2.66
N GLU A 160 0.62 -1.51 3.13
CA GLU A 160 1.32 -1.45 4.42
C GLU A 160 2.21 -2.68 4.72
N PRO A 161 3.12 -3.06 3.80
CA PRO A 161 3.95 -4.26 4.00
C PRO A 161 4.81 -4.19 5.28
N GLU A 162 5.12 -2.99 5.75
CA GLU A 162 5.89 -2.77 6.98
C GLU A 162 5.19 -3.22 8.25
N ALA A 163 3.85 -3.28 8.27
CA ALA A 163 3.08 -3.68 9.46
C ALA A 163 3.44 -5.08 9.96
N ALA A 164 3.88 -5.96 9.06
CA ALA A 164 4.33 -7.30 9.38
C ALA A 164 5.85 -7.41 9.58
N LEU A 165 6.63 -6.36 9.29
CA LEU A 165 8.08 -6.45 9.14
C LEU A 165 8.86 -5.63 10.18
N SER A 166 9.83 -6.27 10.82
CA SER A 166 10.86 -5.54 11.58
C SER A 166 11.68 -4.63 10.64
N PRO A 167 12.36 -3.59 11.15
CA PRO A 167 13.22 -2.71 10.33
C PRO A 167 14.21 -3.48 9.45
N GLN A 168 14.84 -4.51 10.00
CA GLN A 168 15.77 -5.33 9.24
C GLN A 168 15.08 -6.09 8.08
N ARG A 169 13.88 -6.59 8.29
CA ARG A 169 13.09 -7.26 7.24
C ARG A 169 12.55 -6.29 6.20
N GLN A 170 12.30 -5.04 6.56
CA GLN A 170 11.97 -3.99 5.60
C GLN A 170 13.14 -3.71 4.63
N LEU A 171 14.40 -3.73 5.14
CA LEU A 171 15.57 -3.64 4.28
C LEU A 171 15.72 -4.87 3.37
N ALA A 172 15.42 -6.07 3.88
CA ALA A 172 15.41 -7.28 3.04
C ALA A 172 14.32 -7.21 1.95
N LEU A 173 13.15 -6.66 2.26
CA LEU A 173 12.10 -6.40 1.27
C LEU A 173 12.58 -5.46 0.17
N LEU A 174 13.33 -4.39 0.50
CA LEU A 174 13.90 -3.48 -0.50
C LEU A 174 14.86 -4.20 -1.47
N VAL A 175 15.68 -5.13 -0.95
CA VAL A 175 16.57 -5.94 -1.81
C VAL A 175 15.76 -6.80 -2.77
N ALA A 176 14.68 -7.43 -2.29
CA ALA A 176 13.79 -8.24 -3.14
C ALA A 176 13.07 -7.38 -4.19
N ILE A 177 12.57 -6.19 -3.82
CA ILE A 177 11.95 -5.25 -4.75
C ILE A 177 12.96 -4.82 -5.82
N ASP A 178 14.20 -4.47 -5.45
CA ASP A 178 15.24 -4.06 -6.41
C ASP A 178 15.55 -5.16 -7.41
N GLN A 179 15.73 -6.40 -6.93
CA GLN A 179 15.98 -7.56 -7.77
C GLN A 179 14.85 -7.77 -8.79
N LEU A 180 13.61 -7.83 -8.31
CA LEU A 180 12.45 -8.09 -9.15
C LEU A 180 12.16 -6.94 -10.13
N ALA A 181 12.24 -5.69 -9.66
CA ALA A 181 11.89 -4.54 -10.47
C ALA A 181 12.93 -4.23 -11.56
N ARG A 182 14.22 -4.42 -11.27
CA ARG A 182 15.30 -4.05 -12.21
C ARG A 182 15.76 -5.16 -13.12
N PHE A 183 15.67 -6.41 -12.67
CA PHE A 183 16.26 -7.55 -13.39
C PHE A 183 15.23 -8.59 -13.84
N GLU A 184 13.99 -8.53 -13.31
CA GLU A 184 12.97 -9.52 -13.60
C GLU A 184 11.67 -8.89 -14.17
N ASP A 185 11.76 -7.64 -14.63
CA ASP A 185 10.68 -6.90 -15.32
C ASP A 185 9.36 -6.88 -14.53
N CYS A 186 9.45 -6.58 -13.22
CA CYS A 186 8.29 -6.48 -12.35
C CYS A 186 7.86 -5.03 -12.09
N GLN A 187 6.57 -4.83 -11.88
CA GLN A 187 6.01 -3.55 -11.47
C GLN A 187 5.39 -3.63 -10.09
N PHE A 188 5.74 -2.66 -9.22
CA PHE A 188 5.23 -2.53 -7.87
C PHE A 188 4.43 -1.25 -7.69
N ILE A 189 3.29 -1.35 -7.00
CA ILE A 189 2.52 -0.21 -6.48
C ILE A 189 2.35 -0.46 -4.99
N ILE A 190 2.89 0.43 -4.14
CA ILE A 190 3.03 0.18 -2.71
C ILE A 190 2.48 1.37 -1.92
N ALA A 191 1.47 1.13 -1.08
CA ALA A 191 1.05 2.08 -0.07
C ALA A 191 1.85 1.80 1.22
N THR A 192 2.52 2.81 1.78
CA THR A 192 3.40 2.62 2.95
C THR A 192 3.56 3.90 3.77
N HIS A 193 3.74 3.72 5.07
CA HIS A 193 4.13 4.76 6.02
C HIS A 193 5.62 4.67 6.42
N SER A 194 6.32 3.62 6.00
CA SER A 194 7.71 3.37 6.42
C SER A 194 8.70 4.26 5.71
N PRO A 195 9.44 5.12 6.44
CA PRO A 195 10.56 5.87 5.87
C PRO A 195 11.66 4.96 5.29
N LEU A 196 11.82 3.74 5.84
CA LEU A 196 12.79 2.77 5.33
C LEU A 196 12.38 2.26 3.95
N VAL A 197 11.12 1.88 3.77
CA VAL A 197 10.60 1.38 2.48
C VAL A 197 10.57 2.50 1.45
N LEU A 198 10.16 3.71 1.83
CA LEU A 198 10.14 4.89 0.96
C LEU A 198 11.53 5.32 0.46
N ALA A 199 12.61 4.88 1.11
CA ALA A 199 13.98 5.24 0.73
C ALA A 199 14.45 4.59 -0.59
N TYR A 200 13.69 3.66 -1.17
CA TYR A 200 14.06 3.02 -2.43
C TYR A 200 14.29 4.06 -3.56
N PRO A 201 15.49 4.12 -4.19
CA PRO A 201 15.87 5.26 -5.03
C PRO A 201 15.16 5.30 -6.38
N HIS A 202 14.81 4.13 -6.94
CA HIS A 202 14.27 3.99 -8.30
C HIS A 202 12.74 3.94 -8.29
N ALA A 203 12.10 4.94 -7.65
CA ALA A 203 10.65 4.98 -7.48
C ALA A 203 10.08 6.38 -7.69
N GLN A 204 8.85 6.43 -8.17
CA GLN A 204 7.99 7.60 -8.07
C GLN A 204 7.22 7.55 -6.74
N ARG A 205 7.14 8.67 -6.03
CA ARG A 205 6.37 8.80 -4.79
C ARG A 205 5.26 9.81 -4.98
N TYR A 206 4.08 9.47 -4.49
CA TYR A 206 2.92 10.35 -4.47
C TYR A 206 2.45 10.55 -3.03
N ALA A 207 2.45 11.82 -2.60
CA ALA A 207 1.87 12.21 -1.33
C ALA A 207 0.36 12.39 -1.49
N PHE A 208 -0.38 11.69 -0.64
CA PHE A 208 -1.83 11.81 -0.50
C PHE A 208 -2.12 12.78 0.64
N SER A 209 -2.80 13.86 0.35
CA SER A 209 -3.20 14.89 1.31
C SER A 209 -4.70 15.16 1.24
N ASP A 210 -5.19 16.04 2.10
CA ASP A 210 -6.58 16.47 2.07
C ASP A 210 -6.96 17.28 0.82
N ASP A 211 -5.97 17.74 0.05
CA ASP A 211 -6.23 18.56 -1.13
C ASP A 211 -6.02 17.80 -2.46
N ALA A 212 -4.99 16.96 -2.53
CA ALA A 212 -4.59 16.34 -3.81
C ALA A 212 -3.61 15.17 -3.62
N ILE A 213 -3.36 14.47 -4.75
CA ILE A 213 -2.25 13.53 -4.92
C ILE A 213 -1.14 14.25 -5.67
N THR A 214 0.03 14.44 -5.03
CA THR A 214 1.15 15.18 -5.61
C THR A 214 2.43 14.37 -5.62
N ALA A 215 3.23 14.52 -6.66
CA ALA A 215 4.56 13.94 -6.71
C ALA A 215 5.46 14.59 -5.64
N VAL A 216 6.25 13.78 -4.93
CA VAL A 216 7.09 14.24 -3.82
C VAL A 216 8.44 13.53 -3.82
N ALA A 217 9.51 14.25 -3.49
CA ALA A 217 10.82 13.66 -3.24
C ALA A 217 10.84 12.91 -1.89
N TYR A 218 11.74 11.95 -1.73
CA TYR A 218 11.83 11.15 -0.49
C TYR A 218 12.02 12.02 0.74
N GLU A 219 12.97 12.96 0.67
CA GLU A 219 13.33 13.86 1.77
C GLU A 219 12.25 14.89 2.10
N GLU A 220 11.28 15.05 1.21
CA GLU A 220 10.14 15.93 1.39
C GLU A 220 8.93 15.25 2.02
N THR A 221 8.94 13.93 2.09
CA THR A 221 7.85 13.18 2.75
C THR A 221 7.79 13.50 4.24
N GLU A 222 6.60 13.69 4.77
CA GLU A 222 6.40 13.99 6.19
C GLU A 222 6.94 12.88 7.09
N HIS A 223 6.73 11.63 6.71
CA HIS A 223 7.23 10.45 7.42
C HIS A 223 8.75 10.45 7.56
N PHE A 224 9.49 10.80 6.50
CA PHE A 224 10.94 10.92 6.57
C PHE A 224 11.36 12.07 7.49
N ARG A 225 10.79 13.28 7.29
CA ARG A 225 11.16 14.48 8.06
C ARG A 225 10.92 14.28 9.54
N LEU A 226 9.71 13.83 9.91
CA LEU A 226 9.36 13.59 11.30
C LEU A 226 10.27 12.54 11.95
N THR A 227 10.46 11.40 11.28
CA THR A 227 11.31 10.32 11.82
C THR A 227 12.76 10.77 11.96
N ARG A 228 13.34 11.41 10.94
CA ARG A 228 14.70 11.94 10.98
C ARG A 228 14.88 12.91 12.13
N ASP A 229 13.99 13.89 12.25
CA ASP A 229 14.10 14.97 13.22
C ASP A 229 13.90 14.45 14.65
N PHE A 230 12.98 13.50 14.84
CA PHE A 230 12.79 12.83 16.11
C PHE A 230 14.03 12.03 16.53
N LEU A 231 14.56 11.19 15.62
CA LEU A 231 15.75 10.37 15.91
C LEU A 231 17.02 11.21 16.13
N ALA A 232 17.13 12.36 15.46
CA ALA A 232 18.25 13.28 15.66
C ALA A 232 18.21 13.98 17.04
N SER A 233 17.02 14.19 17.62
CA SER A 233 16.87 14.90 18.89
C SER A 233 15.66 14.42 19.69
N PRO A 234 15.61 13.15 20.17
CA PRO A 234 14.43 12.60 20.85
C PRO A 234 14.05 13.41 22.09
N GLY A 235 15.02 13.82 22.90
CA GLY A 235 14.80 14.59 24.13
C GLY A 235 14.07 15.90 23.89
N ARG A 236 14.35 16.60 22.79
CA ARG A 236 13.66 17.84 22.41
C ARG A 236 12.18 17.62 22.11
N TYR A 237 11.85 16.52 21.43
CA TYR A 237 10.48 16.16 21.13
C TYR A 237 9.74 15.71 22.39
N LEU A 238 10.36 14.82 23.20
CA LEU A 238 9.75 14.29 24.41
C LEU A 238 9.49 15.38 25.45
N ALA A 239 10.38 16.33 25.62
CA ALA A 239 10.17 17.47 26.53
C ALA A 239 8.96 18.34 26.17
N ARG A 240 8.56 18.36 24.89
CA ARG A 240 7.35 19.09 24.43
C ARG A 240 6.07 18.25 24.56
N LEU A 241 6.18 16.96 24.33
CA LEU A 241 5.03 16.04 24.31
C LEU A 241 4.67 15.55 25.72
N LEU A 242 5.67 15.43 26.60
CA LEU A 242 5.56 14.90 27.95
C LEU A 242 6.07 15.96 28.96
N PRO A 243 5.33 17.06 29.18
CA PRO A 243 5.73 18.06 30.16
C PRO A 243 5.74 17.43 31.56
N ASP A 244 6.71 17.84 32.41
CA ASP A 244 6.88 17.34 33.77
C ASP A 244 5.71 17.72 34.71
N ASP A 245 4.98 18.78 34.39
CA ASP A 245 3.80 19.17 35.13
C ASP A 245 2.53 18.46 34.62
N PRO A 246 1.73 17.84 35.50
CA PRO A 246 0.46 17.25 35.13
C PRO A 246 -0.47 18.35 34.56
N PRO A 247 -1.30 18.06 33.58
CA PRO A 247 -2.26 19.02 33.06
C PRO A 247 -3.17 19.55 34.21
N PRO A 248 -3.52 20.83 34.22
CA PRO A 248 -4.39 21.38 35.25
C PRO A 248 -5.67 20.57 35.38
N ALA A 249 -6.05 20.26 36.61
CA ALA A 249 -7.24 19.46 36.89
C ALA A 249 -8.46 20.06 36.14
N PRO A 250 -9.30 19.21 35.51
CA PRO A 250 -10.45 19.71 34.79
C PRO A 250 -11.35 20.50 35.74
N ALA A 251 -11.79 21.68 35.31
CA ALA A 251 -12.69 22.54 36.09
C ALA A 251 -13.90 21.73 36.60
N PRO A 252 -14.31 21.90 37.88
CA PRO A 252 -15.42 21.16 38.44
C PRO A 252 -16.69 21.39 37.62
N ARG A 253 -17.31 20.32 37.18
CA ARG A 253 -18.59 20.40 36.43
C ARG A 253 -19.62 21.16 37.28
N PRO A 254 -20.35 22.12 36.71
CA PRO A 254 -21.35 22.84 37.44
C PRO A 254 -22.38 21.84 38.00
N ARG A 255 -22.63 21.91 39.31
CA ARG A 255 -23.65 21.09 39.98
C ARG A 255 -25.01 21.39 39.33
N ARG A 256 -25.62 20.38 38.71
CA ARG A 256 -27.01 20.46 38.27
C ARG A 256 -27.86 20.78 39.52
N LYS A 257 -28.45 21.97 39.53
CA LYS A 257 -29.51 22.29 40.50
C LYS A 257 -30.68 21.36 40.23
N LYS A 258 -31.10 20.68 41.31
CA LYS A 258 -32.35 19.90 41.32
C LYS A 258 -33.56 20.84 41.25
#